data_2012543c41578cb09cc5753194c0fcdf
#
_entry.id   2012543c41578cb09cc5753194c0fcdf
#
_cell.length_a   1.000
_cell.length_b   1.000
_cell.length_c   1.000
_cell.angle_alpha   90.00
_cell.angle_beta   90.00
_cell.angle_gamma   90.00
#
_symmetry.space_group_name_H-M   'P 1'
#
loop_
_entity.id
_entity.type
_entity.pdbx_description
1 polymer ?
#
loop_
_entity_poly.entity_id
_entity_poly.type
_entity_poly.pdbx_seq_one_letter_code
_entity_poly.pdbx_strand_id
1 'polypeptide(L)'
;MKQNLAAALALLGLAACQPGGVASGGAGQRPSAAVGPASLYRQPPAATAVGLMAGAVVHLAGRAEPGAKVRLASPGGQALLAQAGRDGGWSLDLPPAATPRLFGLAMIDGGHVIQSEGYIADTPEGAAAQLRAGAGALVLASRSQAPVILSVDFDAKGGAVVSGLASPHGAVEVWVDGERRARGQAAADGVFSLAPNEPLTLAEHGFEVVDGSRRAAARAALSLAAPLSRGPYRSDRTPSGWRIDWMTPGGGLQTTLLLNHTGAPA
;
A
#
# COMPACT_ATOMS: atom_id res chain seq x y z
N MET A 1 -49.35 8.85 -40.83
CA MET A 1 -49.26 10.23 -41.39
C MET A 1 -47.79 10.61 -41.22
N LYS A 2 -46.96 10.49 -42.26
CA LYS A 2 -46.54 11.58 -43.17
C LYS A 2 -45.79 12.65 -42.38
N GLN A 3 -44.57 13.07 -42.63
CA GLN A 3 -43.65 13.19 -43.79
C GLN A 3 -42.32 13.72 -43.22
N ASN A 4 -41.16 13.20 -43.60
CA ASN A 4 -40.30 13.65 -44.69
C ASN A 4 -39.43 14.89 -44.45
N LEU A 5 -38.15 14.68 -44.74
CA LEU A 5 -37.18 15.36 -45.62
C LEU A 5 -36.43 16.53 -44.93
N ALA A 6 -35.17 16.84 -45.20
CA ALA A 6 -34.24 16.50 -46.28
C ALA A 6 -32.81 16.86 -45.89
N ALA A 7 -31.92 16.29 -46.65
CA ALA A 7 -30.46 16.49 -46.72
C ALA A 7 -30.06 17.88 -47.23
N ALA A 8 -28.86 18.33 -46.89
CA ALA A 8 -28.09 19.23 -47.72
C ALA A 8 -26.59 18.92 -47.61
N LEU A 9 -26.05 18.48 -48.71
CA LEU A 9 -24.67 18.32 -49.10
C LEU A 9 -24.12 19.70 -49.52
N ALA A 10 -22.91 20.06 -49.18
CA ALA A 10 -22.18 21.06 -49.95
C ALA A 10 -20.68 20.77 -49.92
N LEU A 11 -20.15 20.74 -51.11
CA LEU A 11 -18.84 20.32 -51.61
C LEU A 11 -17.79 21.42 -51.64
N LEU A 12 -16.50 20.98 -51.55
CA LEU A 12 -15.32 21.43 -52.33
C LEU A 12 -14.66 22.79 -52.08
N GLY A 13 -13.36 22.69 -51.79
CA GLY A 13 -12.35 23.70 -52.01
C GLY A 13 -10.97 23.09 -52.04
N LEU A 14 -10.56 22.58 -53.22
CA LEU A 14 -9.16 22.32 -53.55
C LEU A 14 -8.46 23.64 -53.87
N ALA A 15 -7.30 23.90 -53.30
CA ALA A 15 -6.36 24.90 -53.80
C ALA A 15 -4.93 24.35 -53.84
N ALA A 16 -4.30 24.59 -54.95
CA ALA A 16 -3.17 23.94 -55.56
C ALA A 16 -1.79 24.29 -54.93
N CYS A 17 -0.87 23.39 -55.19
CA CYS A 17 0.58 23.53 -55.02
C CYS A 17 1.18 24.67 -55.87
N GLN A 18 2.21 25.33 -55.35
CA GLN A 18 3.25 25.96 -56.13
C GLN A 18 4.63 25.59 -55.61
N PRO A 19 5.56 25.18 -56.49
CA PRO A 19 6.95 24.96 -56.12
C PRO A 19 7.84 26.16 -56.46
N GLY A 20 8.85 26.41 -55.64
CA GLY A 20 9.99 27.19 -56.07
C GLY A 20 10.57 28.13 -55.02
N GLY A 21 11.82 27.88 -54.63
CA GLY A 21 12.59 28.84 -53.86
C GLY A 21 13.71 28.20 -53.05
N VAL A 22 14.85 27.88 -53.68
CA VAL A 22 16.13 27.61 -52.98
C VAL A 22 16.66 28.89 -52.36
N ALA A 23 16.91 28.91 -51.07
CA ALA A 23 17.77 29.87 -50.41
C ALA A 23 18.50 29.22 -49.25
N SER A 24 19.78 29.46 -49.31
CA SER A 24 20.93 29.01 -48.54
C SER A 24 20.87 29.22 -47.04
N GLY A 25 21.47 28.25 -46.32
CA GLY A 25 22.41 28.51 -45.21
C GLY A 25 21.88 29.28 -44.01
N GLY A 26 21.23 28.61 -43.10
CA GLY A 26 21.07 29.06 -41.72
C GLY A 26 21.39 27.89 -40.79
N ALA A 27 22.44 28.05 -39.97
CA ALA A 27 22.77 27.08 -38.92
C ALA A 27 21.53 26.77 -38.09
N GLY A 28 21.05 25.54 -38.22
CA GLY A 28 19.86 25.08 -37.48
C GLY A 28 20.12 25.13 -35.99
N GLN A 29 19.58 26.13 -35.34
CA GLN A 29 19.29 26.02 -33.91
C GLN A 29 18.33 24.82 -33.74
N ARG A 30 18.88 23.74 -33.21
CA ARG A 30 18.04 22.66 -32.68
C ARG A 30 17.05 23.30 -31.68
N PRO A 31 15.75 23.09 -31.83
CA PRO A 31 14.84 23.56 -30.80
C PRO A 31 15.31 22.90 -29.50
N SER A 32 15.69 23.74 -28.55
CA SER A 32 15.90 23.33 -27.17
C SER A 32 14.64 22.60 -26.79
N ALA A 33 14.75 21.33 -26.44
CA ALA A 33 13.59 20.58 -25.93
C ALA A 33 12.99 21.43 -24.81
N ALA A 34 11.78 21.91 -25.02
CA ALA A 34 11.04 22.60 -24.00
C ALA A 34 10.99 21.62 -22.82
N VAL A 35 11.67 21.97 -21.74
CA VAL A 35 11.52 21.29 -20.46
C VAL A 35 10.03 21.45 -20.14
N GLY A 36 9.27 20.37 -20.36
CA GLY A 36 7.86 20.34 -19.95
C GLY A 36 7.79 20.74 -18.48
N PRO A 37 6.67 21.29 -18.02
CA PRO A 37 6.53 21.68 -16.63
C PRO A 37 6.94 20.48 -15.77
N ALA A 38 7.95 20.67 -14.91
CA ALA A 38 8.41 19.64 -13.99
C ALA A 38 7.16 19.09 -13.30
N SER A 39 7.00 17.77 -13.35
CA SER A 39 5.82 17.12 -12.79
C SER A 39 5.57 17.65 -11.39
N LEU A 40 4.43 18.31 -11.18
CA LEU A 40 4.02 18.81 -9.87
C LEU A 40 3.66 17.67 -8.91
N TYR A 41 3.62 16.44 -9.44
CA TYR A 41 3.38 15.25 -8.63
C TYR A 41 4.62 14.92 -7.80
N ARG A 42 4.43 14.89 -6.49
CA ARG A 42 5.41 14.47 -5.51
C ARG A 42 5.00 13.11 -4.97
N GLN A 43 5.91 12.16 -5.02
CA GLN A 43 5.65 10.83 -4.51
C GLN A 43 5.50 10.88 -2.98
N PRO A 44 4.41 10.33 -2.40
CA PRO A 44 4.24 10.28 -0.96
C PRO A 44 5.38 9.51 -0.28
N PRO A 45 5.71 9.85 0.98
CA PRO A 45 6.69 9.09 1.74
C PRO A 45 6.20 7.67 1.98
N ALA A 46 7.12 6.71 1.97
CA ALA A 46 6.82 5.31 2.22
C ALA A 46 7.78 4.72 3.25
N ALA A 47 7.27 3.87 4.15
CA ALA A 47 8.08 2.96 4.94
C ALA A 47 8.40 1.72 4.10
N THR A 48 9.65 1.28 4.11
CA THR A 48 10.11 0.16 3.24
C THR A 48 10.81 -0.95 4.00
N ALA A 49 11.23 -0.68 5.24
CA ALA A 49 11.91 -1.65 6.08
C ALA A 49 11.61 -1.43 7.55
N VAL A 50 11.66 -2.51 8.31
CA VAL A 50 11.54 -2.51 9.75
C VAL A 50 12.56 -3.49 10.34
N GLY A 51 13.09 -3.19 11.51
CA GLY A 51 13.94 -4.08 12.28
C GLY A 51 13.75 -3.89 13.78
N LEU A 52 13.92 -4.95 14.54
CA LEU A 52 13.96 -4.88 16.01
C LEU A 52 15.41 -4.76 16.45
N MET A 53 15.71 -3.73 17.23
CA MET A 53 17.02 -3.47 17.80
C MET A 53 17.07 -3.88 19.28
N ALA A 54 18.26 -3.85 19.85
CA ALA A 54 18.44 -4.11 21.28
C ALA A 54 17.54 -3.17 22.11
N GLY A 55 17.02 -3.69 23.22
CA GLY A 55 16.09 -2.95 24.08
C GLY A 55 14.68 -2.80 23.51
N ALA A 56 14.27 -3.66 22.58
CA ALA A 56 12.95 -3.67 21.92
C ALA A 56 12.62 -2.33 21.21
N VAL A 57 13.64 -1.64 20.69
CA VAL A 57 13.49 -0.45 19.84
C VAL A 57 13.14 -0.89 18.44
N VAL A 58 12.06 -0.36 17.86
CA VAL A 58 11.68 -0.64 16.48
C VAL A 58 12.32 0.39 15.57
N HIS A 59 13.27 -0.05 14.73
CA HIS A 59 13.90 0.77 13.71
C HIS A 59 13.05 0.73 12.45
N LEU A 60 12.48 1.87 12.05
CA LEU A 60 11.68 2.03 10.84
C LEU A 60 12.47 2.86 9.83
N ALA A 61 12.58 2.37 8.59
CA ALA A 61 13.25 3.08 7.50
C ALA A 61 12.36 3.15 6.26
N GLY A 62 12.67 4.12 5.38
CA GLY A 62 11.84 4.33 4.20
C GLY A 62 12.41 5.31 3.19
N ARG A 63 11.54 5.78 2.30
CA ARG A 63 11.84 6.72 1.24
C ARG A 63 10.92 7.94 1.29
N ALA A 64 11.47 9.09 0.93
CA ALA A 64 10.77 10.36 0.76
C ALA A 64 11.52 11.21 -0.27
N GLU A 65 11.01 12.39 -0.60
CA GLU A 65 11.76 13.33 -1.44
C GLU A 65 13.10 13.70 -0.77
N PRO A 66 14.20 13.79 -1.53
CA PRO A 66 15.49 14.18 -1.01
C PRO A 66 15.42 15.49 -0.21
N GLY A 67 15.93 15.47 1.01
CA GLY A 67 15.92 16.63 1.89
C GLY A 67 14.57 16.96 2.55
N ALA A 68 13.51 16.20 2.28
CA ALA A 68 12.22 16.42 2.92
C ALA A 68 12.27 16.08 4.42
N LYS A 69 11.48 16.79 5.22
CA LYS A 69 11.28 16.46 6.61
C LYS A 69 10.17 15.42 6.73
N VAL A 70 10.52 14.22 7.16
CA VAL A 70 9.57 13.12 7.40
C VAL A 70 8.99 13.25 8.80
N ARG A 71 7.69 13.06 8.92
CA ARG A 71 6.93 13.12 10.17
C ARG A 71 6.13 11.85 10.36
N LEU A 72 6.37 11.15 11.46
CA LEU A 72 5.59 10.02 11.93
C LEU A 72 4.80 10.47 13.17
N ALA A 73 3.48 10.60 13.05
CA ALA A 73 2.65 11.17 14.10
C ALA A 73 1.60 10.21 14.62
N SER A 74 1.56 10.03 15.95
CA SER A 74 0.49 9.27 16.61
C SER A 74 -0.81 10.07 16.67
N PRO A 75 -1.97 9.41 16.79
CA PRO A 75 -3.25 10.08 17.01
C PRO A 75 -3.29 10.93 18.28
N GLY A 76 -2.46 10.61 19.28
CA GLY A 76 -2.31 11.41 20.51
C GLY A 76 -1.50 12.69 20.35
N GLY A 77 -1.08 13.03 19.12
CA GLY A 77 -0.38 14.27 18.80
C GLY A 77 1.14 14.19 18.94
N GLN A 78 1.71 13.12 19.49
CA GLN A 78 3.15 12.93 19.50
C GLN A 78 3.68 12.71 18.08
N ALA A 79 4.79 13.35 17.73
CA ALA A 79 5.40 13.20 16.44
C ALA A 79 6.91 12.95 16.57
N LEU A 80 7.40 11.98 15.80
CA LEU A 80 8.80 11.73 15.54
C LEU A 80 9.16 12.35 14.19
N LEU A 81 10.33 12.91 14.09
CA LEU A 81 10.80 13.61 12.90
C LEU A 81 12.14 13.02 12.44
N ALA A 82 12.28 12.86 11.13
CA ALA A 82 13.53 12.56 10.47
C ALA A 82 13.75 13.51 9.29
N GLN A 83 15.00 13.59 8.82
CA GLN A 83 15.36 14.28 7.59
C GLN A 83 15.73 13.23 6.55
N ALA A 84 15.06 13.25 5.39
CA ALA A 84 15.48 12.42 4.28
C ALA A 84 16.86 12.84 3.75
N GLY A 85 17.71 11.87 3.49
CA GLY A 85 19.03 12.10 2.91
C GLY A 85 18.97 12.60 1.46
N ARG A 86 20.15 12.81 0.86
CA ARG A 86 20.26 13.20 -0.55
C ARG A 86 19.76 12.12 -1.51
N ASP A 87 19.74 10.88 -1.06
CA ASP A 87 19.20 9.71 -1.77
C ASP A 87 17.72 9.48 -1.50
N GLY A 88 17.08 10.33 -0.66
CA GLY A 88 15.70 10.19 -0.22
C GLY A 88 15.50 9.17 0.90
N GLY A 89 16.54 8.51 1.40
CA GLY A 89 16.45 7.58 2.53
C GLY A 89 16.17 8.30 3.85
N TRP A 90 15.31 7.74 4.69
CA TRP A 90 15.06 8.20 6.05
C TRP A 90 14.95 7.03 7.02
N SER A 91 15.20 7.27 8.30
CA SER A 91 14.94 6.30 9.36
C SER A 91 14.53 6.97 10.67
N LEU A 92 13.83 6.22 11.51
CA LEU A 92 13.35 6.60 12.83
C LEU A 92 13.39 5.41 13.78
N ASP A 93 13.81 5.67 15.01
CA ASP A 93 13.77 4.71 16.09
C ASP A 93 12.54 4.97 16.97
N LEU A 94 11.68 3.97 17.07
CA LEU A 94 10.49 4.03 17.90
C LEU A 94 10.80 3.36 19.25
N PRO A 95 10.57 4.05 20.37
CA PRO A 95 10.80 3.47 21.68
C PRO A 95 9.92 2.24 21.91
N PRO A 96 10.29 1.31 22.80
CA PRO A 96 9.51 0.14 23.13
C PRO A 96 8.06 0.47 23.48
N ALA A 97 7.14 -0.41 23.07
CA ALA A 97 5.74 -0.32 23.39
C ALA A 97 5.19 -1.69 23.80
N ALA A 98 4.17 -1.71 24.65
CA ALA A 98 3.54 -2.97 25.10
C ALA A 98 2.45 -3.46 24.14
N THR A 99 1.95 -2.58 23.29
CA THR A 99 0.87 -2.86 22.32
C THR A 99 1.18 -2.18 20.99
N PRO A 100 0.60 -2.64 19.88
CA PRO A 100 0.69 -1.97 18.59
C PRO A 100 0.31 -0.49 18.65
N ARG A 101 1.04 0.33 17.92
CA ARG A 101 0.78 1.76 17.77
C ARG A 101 0.42 2.07 16.32
N LEU A 102 -0.35 3.12 16.14
CA LEU A 102 -0.73 3.62 14.83
C LEU A 102 -0.18 5.03 14.61
N PHE A 103 0.39 5.26 13.43
CA PHE A 103 0.98 6.54 13.06
C PHE A 103 0.53 6.96 11.65
N GLY A 104 0.24 8.25 11.48
CA GLY A 104 0.22 8.87 10.17
C GLY A 104 1.65 9.18 9.73
N LEU A 105 2.01 8.78 8.52
CA LEU A 105 3.27 9.11 7.88
C LEU A 105 3.06 10.25 6.89
N ALA A 106 3.87 11.29 7.00
CA ALA A 106 3.85 12.43 6.09
C ALA A 106 5.26 12.94 5.82
N MET A 107 5.43 13.69 4.73
CA MET A 107 6.62 14.51 4.53
C MET A 107 6.24 15.97 4.35
N ILE A 108 7.15 16.86 4.70
CA ILE A 108 7.08 18.29 4.46
C ILE A 108 8.20 18.64 3.51
N ASP A 109 7.83 19.12 2.33
CA ASP A 109 8.77 19.52 1.29
C ASP A 109 8.32 20.83 0.65
N GLY A 110 9.20 21.82 0.60
CA GLY A 110 8.90 23.15 0.08
C GLY A 110 7.66 23.81 0.71
N GLY A 111 7.34 23.54 1.98
CA GLY A 111 6.16 24.04 2.70
C GLY A 111 4.88 23.23 2.43
N HIS A 112 4.89 22.23 1.56
CA HIS A 112 3.77 21.32 1.31
C HIS A 112 3.82 20.12 2.22
N VAL A 113 2.67 19.71 2.75
CA VAL A 113 2.53 18.47 3.52
C VAL A 113 1.94 17.40 2.59
N ILE A 114 2.72 16.34 2.36
CA ILE A 114 2.31 15.20 1.53
C ILE A 114 2.14 13.99 2.48
N GLN A 115 0.93 13.46 2.52
CA GLN A 115 0.57 12.31 3.34
C GLN A 115 0.85 11.01 2.61
N SER A 116 1.34 9.99 3.33
CA SER A 116 1.32 8.61 2.87
C SER A 116 -0.11 8.08 2.87
N GLU A 117 -0.36 7.05 2.06
CA GLU A 117 -1.63 6.32 2.11
C GLU A 117 -1.77 5.60 3.46
N GLY A 118 -2.94 5.70 4.08
CA GLY A 118 -3.28 4.97 5.29
C GLY A 118 -2.42 5.31 6.51
N TYR A 119 -2.12 4.28 7.31
CA TYR A 119 -1.38 4.41 8.56
C TYR A 119 -0.26 3.39 8.64
N ILE A 120 0.81 3.72 9.39
CA ILE A 120 1.84 2.76 9.77
C ILE A 120 1.47 2.19 11.15
N ALA A 121 1.31 0.88 11.22
CA ALA A 121 1.21 0.14 12.47
C ALA A 121 2.57 -0.49 12.79
N ASP A 122 3.03 -0.39 14.03
CA ASP A 122 4.16 -1.18 14.55
C ASP A 122 3.70 -2.08 15.68
N THR A 123 4.41 -3.19 15.89
CA THR A 123 4.12 -4.13 16.98
C THR A 123 5.30 -4.22 17.95
N PRO A 124 5.06 -4.64 19.21
CA PRO A 124 6.11 -4.83 20.20
C PRO A 124 7.22 -5.78 19.77
N GLU A 125 6.88 -6.74 18.91
CA GLU A 125 7.80 -7.76 18.37
C GLU A 125 8.62 -7.25 17.17
N GLY A 126 8.49 -5.98 16.79
CA GLY A 126 9.25 -5.37 15.72
C GLY A 126 8.71 -5.61 14.32
N ALA A 127 7.48 -6.07 14.18
CA ALA A 127 6.79 -6.03 12.89
C ALA A 127 6.22 -4.63 12.63
N ALA A 128 6.15 -4.24 11.36
CA ALA A 128 5.42 -3.05 10.94
C ALA A 128 4.62 -3.32 9.68
N ALA A 129 3.52 -2.61 9.52
CA ALA A 129 2.64 -2.70 8.36
C ALA A 129 2.07 -1.34 7.98
N GLN A 130 1.90 -1.10 6.70
CA GLN A 130 1.07 -0.01 6.21
C GLN A 130 -0.37 -0.51 6.07
N LEU A 131 -1.26 0.03 6.88
CA LEU A 131 -2.70 -0.26 6.84
C LEU A 131 -3.35 0.62 5.78
N ARG A 132 -4.11 0.02 4.88
CA ARG A 132 -4.73 0.70 3.74
C ARG A 132 -6.23 0.45 3.72
N ALA A 133 -7.02 1.51 3.60
CA ALA A 133 -8.47 1.42 3.58
C ALA A 133 -8.98 0.67 2.33
N GLY A 134 -9.79 -0.38 2.55
CA GLY A 134 -10.34 -1.18 1.47
C GLY A 134 -9.33 -2.03 0.70
N ALA A 135 -8.10 -2.15 1.22
CA ALA A 135 -7.03 -2.96 0.65
C ALA A 135 -6.33 -3.78 1.74
N GLY A 136 -5.51 -4.73 1.34
CA GLY A 136 -4.70 -5.51 2.29
C GLY A 136 -3.56 -4.70 2.90
N ALA A 137 -3.23 -4.98 4.15
CA ALA A 137 -2.08 -4.38 4.80
C ALA A 137 -0.78 -4.79 4.08
N LEU A 138 0.12 -3.84 3.91
CA LEU A 138 1.46 -4.07 3.39
C LEU A 138 2.40 -4.29 4.56
N VAL A 139 2.65 -5.54 4.92
CA VAL A 139 3.54 -5.89 6.04
C VAL A 139 4.99 -5.81 5.59
N LEU A 140 5.80 -5.06 6.35
CA LEU A 140 7.24 -4.95 6.15
C LEU A 140 7.90 -6.18 6.80
N ALA A 141 8.22 -7.19 6.00
CA ALA A 141 8.78 -8.45 6.48
C ALA A 141 9.97 -8.91 5.63
N SER A 142 10.79 -9.78 6.20
CA SER A 142 11.88 -10.43 5.47
C SER A 142 11.33 -11.36 4.40
N ARG A 143 11.87 -11.29 3.19
CA ARG A 143 11.46 -12.12 2.04
C ARG A 143 11.94 -13.57 2.11
N SER A 144 12.73 -13.94 3.09
CA SER A 144 13.31 -15.29 3.22
C SER A 144 12.29 -16.39 3.53
N GLN A 145 11.05 -16.03 3.84
CA GLN A 145 10.01 -16.95 4.33
C GLN A 145 8.87 -17.22 3.34
N ALA A 146 8.97 -16.75 2.08
CA ALA A 146 7.92 -16.98 1.09
C ALA A 146 7.77 -18.49 0.73
N PRO A 147 6.53 -19.01 0.52
CA PRO A 147 5.29 -18.30 0.72
C PRO A 147 4.91 -18.14 2.19
N VAL A 148 4.27 -17.03 2.54
CA VAL A 148 3.75 -16.78 3.89
C VAL A 148 2.53 -15.85 3.83
N ILE A 149 1.55 -16.08 4.71
CA ILE A 149 0.43 -15.17 4.95
C ILE A 149 0.81 -14.26 6.11
N LEU A 150 0.81 -12.95 5.89
CA LEU A 150 1.25 -11.96 6.87
C LEU A 150 0.09 -11.18 7.49
N SER A 151 -0.99 -10.97 6.74
CA SER A 151 -2.18 -10.31 7.26
C SER A 151 -3.47 -10.81 6.62
N VAL A 152 -4.55 -10.65 7.36
CA VAL A 152 -5.93 -10.74 6.87
C VAL A 152 -6.64 -9.46 7.27
N ASP A 153 -7.08 -8.69 6.30
CA ASP A 153 -7.86 -7.48 6.47
C ASP A 153 -9.32 -7.79 6.17
N PHE A 154 -10.26 -7.26 6.95
CA PHE A 154 -11.68 -7.47 6.70
C PHE A 154 -12.56 -6.37 7.30
N ASP A 155 -13.78 -6.29 6.81
CA ASP A 155 -14.81 -5.37 7.29
C ASP A 155 -16.01 -6.12 7.92
N ALA A 156 -16.97 -5.35 8.41
CA ALA A 156 -18.18 -5.89 9.04
C ALA A 156 -19.10 -6.68 8.09
N LYS A 157 -18.88 -6.58 6.78
CA LYS A 157 -19.65 -7.29 5.74
C LYS A 157 -18.95 -8.56 5.25
N GLY A 158 -17.79 -8.87 5.83
CA GLY A 158 -16.97 -10.02 5.43
C GLY A 158 -16.15 -9.79 4.16
N GLY A 159 -16.13 -8.57 3.63
CA GLY A 159 -15.16 -8.18 2.61
C GLY A 159 -13.76 -8.36 3.17
N ALA A 160 -12.94 -9.23 2.56
CA ALA A 160 -11.63 -9.59 3.09
C ALA A 160 -10.53 -9.45 2.06
N VAL A 161 -9.29 -9.23 2.52
CA VAL A 161 -8.07 -9.27 1.72
C VAL A 161 -7.02 -10.07 2.48
N VAL A 162 -6.41 -11.04 1.82
CA VAL A 162 -5.29 -11.84 2.34
C VAL A 162 -4.02 -11.32 1.71
N SER A 163 -3.04 -10.94 2.55
CA SER A 163 -1.77 -10.40 2.09
C SER A 163 -0.59 -11.17 2.64
N GLY A 164 0.50 -11.20 1.88
CA GLY A 164 1.69 -11.92 2.27
C GLY A 164 2.81 -11.85 1.23
N LEU A 165 3.73 -12.82 1.30
CA LEU A 165 4.85 -12.95 0.38
C LEU A 165 4.77 -14.28 -0.37
N ALA A 166 5.16 -14.24 -1.63
CA ALA A 166 5.32 -15.38 -2.54
C ALA A 166 6.54 -15.18 -3.43
N SER A 167 6.79 -16.04 -4.39
CA SER A 167 7.83 -15.83 -5.40
C SER A 167 7.56 -14.54 -6.17
N PRO A 168 8.57 -13.69 -6.42
CA PRO A 168 8.43 -12.54 -7.31
C PRO A 168 7.80 -12.94 -8.65
N HIS A 169 6.76 -12.20 -9.06
CA HIS A 169 5.99 -12.49 -10.27
C HIS A 169 5.35 -13.89 -10.32
N GLY A 170 5.34 -14.64 -9.20
CA GLY A 170 4.74 -15.97 -9.11
C GLY A 170 3.21 -15.91 -9.15
N ALA A 171 2.61 -16.96 -9.71
CA ALA A 171 1.17 -17.17 -9.58
C ALA A 171 0.84 -17.58 -8.15
N VAL A 172 -0.13 -16.89 -7.55
CA VAL A 172 -0.55 -17.11 -6.16
C VAL A 172 -2.02 -17.50 -6.13
N GLU A 173 -2.34 -18.53 -5.36
CA GLU A 173 -3.71 -18.88 -5.03
C GLU A 173 -3.93 -18.75 -3.52
N VAL A 174 -5.08 -18.21 -3.14
CA VAL A 174 -5.55 -18.16 -1.76
C VAL A 174 -6.73 -19.13 -1.63
N TRP A 175 -6.59 -20.03 -0.69
CA TRP A 175 -7.61 -21.00 -0.31
C TRP A 175 -8.14 -20.65 1.09
N VAL A 176 -9.43 -20.76 1.28
CA VAL A 176 -10.10 -20.55 2.57
C VAL A 176 -10.97 -21.78 2.84
N ASP A 177 -10.74 -22.43 3.98
CA ASP A 177 -11.44 -23.64 4.41
C ASP A 177 -11.43 -24.78 3.37
N GLY A 178 -10.31 -24.91 2.65
CA GLY A 178 -10.12 -25.94 1.62
C GLY A 178 -10.68 -25.59 0.25
N GLU A 179 -11.27 -24.42 0.06
CA GLU A 179 -11.76 -23.94 -1.23
C GLU A 179 -10.89 -22.79 -1.76
N ARG A 180 -10.57 -22.84 -3.06
CA ARG A 180 -9.85 -21.72 -3.70
C ARG A 180 -10.77 -20.52 -3.84
N ARG A 181 -10.45 -19.44 -3.13
CA ARG A 181 -11.25 -18.21 -3.07
C ARG A 181 -10.64 -17.05 -3.83
N ALA A 182 -9.34 -17.08 -4.13
CA ALA A 182 -8.71 -16.05 -4.95
C ALA A 182 -7.54 -16.61 -5.76
N ARG A 183 -7.21 -15.93 -6.86
CA ARG A 183 -6.04 -16.18 -7.68
C ARG A 183 -5.49 -14.87 -8.23
N GLY A 184 -4.17 -14.74 -8.25
CA GLY A 184 -3.50 -13.56 -8.77
C GLY A 184 -2.01 -13.80 -8.98
N GLN A 185 -1.24 -12.72 -8.93
CA GLN A 185 0.20 -12.74 -9.11
C GLN A 185 0.85 -11.88 -8.04
N ALA A 186 1.97 -12.33 -7.50
CA ALA A 186 2.79 -11.50 -6.64
C ALA A 186 3.52 -10.41 -7.45
N ALA A 187 3.74 -9.27 -6.84
CA ALA A 187 4.50 -8.18 -7.42
C ALA A 187 5.99 -8.54 -7.59
N ALA A 188 6.77 -7.64 -8.21
CA ALA A 188 8.21 -7.82 -8.41
C ALA A 188 8.99 -8.02 -7.11
N ASP A 189 8.46 -7.51 -6.02
CA ASP A 189 9.02 -7.65 -4.68
C ASP A 189 8.51 -8.88 -3.93
N GLY A 190 7.66 -9.70 -4.56
CA GLY A 190 7.09 -10.91 -3.98
C GLY A 190 5.84 -10.64 -3.13
N VAL A 191 5.41 -9.39 -2.95
CA VAL A 191 4.20 -9.07 -2.19
C VAL A 191 2.96 -9.46 -2.99
N PHE A 192 1.99 -10.08 -2.32
CA PHE A 192 0.65 -10.28 -2.86
C PHE A 192 -0.40 -9.71 -1.90
N SER A 193 -1.53 -9.27 -2.45
CA SER A 193 -2.75 -8.90 -1.75
C SER A 193 -3.92 -9.36 -2.61
N LEU A 194 -4.66 -10.36 -2.15
CA LEU A 194 -5.72 -11.01 -2.92
C LEU A 194 -7.02 -11.00 -2.11
N ALA A 195 -8.09 -10.52 -2.74
CA ALA A 195 -9.44 -10.55 -2.17
C ALA A 195 -10.13 -11.86 -2.58
N PRO A 196 -10.72 -12.61 -1.64
CA PRO A 196 -11.67 -13.67 -1.95
C PRO A 196 -12.77 -13.17 -2.87
N ASN A 197 -13.21 -14.00 -3.80
CA ASN A 197 -14.25 -13.67 -4.78
C ASN A 197 -15.64 -13.46 -4.15
N GLU A 198 -15.83 -13.90 -2.91
CA GLU A 198 -17.04 -13.73 -2.13
C GLU A 198 -16.69 -13.30 -0.71
N PRO A 199 -17.55 -12.53 -0.03
CA PRO A 199 -17.38 -12.21 1.37
C PRO A 199 -17.27 -13.46 2.23
N LEU A 200 -16.39 -13.41 3.23
CA LEU A 200 -16.23 -14.47 4.20
C LEU A 200 -17.22 -14.28 5.35
N THR A 201 -17.67 -15.38 5.93
CA THR A 201 -18.44 -15.33 7.19
C THR A 201 -17.57 -14.80 8.33
N LEU A 202 -18.20 -14.15 9.31
CA LEU A 202 -17.46 -13.72 10.50
C LEU A 202 -17.34 -14.91 11.46
N ALA A 203 -16.33 -15.74 11.24
CA ALA A 203 -16.05 -16.97 11.96
C ALA A 203 -14.54 -17.26 11.96
N GLU A 204 -14.11 -18.35 12.56
CA GLU A 204 -12.74 -18.84 12.40
C GLU A 204 -12.58 -19.50 11.03
N HIS A 205 -11.50 -19.16 10.33
CA HIS A 205 -11.15 -19.68 9.03
C HIS A 205 -9.72 -20.21 8.98
N GLY A 206 -9.53 -21.28 8.19
CA GLY A 206 -8.24 -21.74 7.74
C GLY A 206 -7.87 -21.09 6.41
N PHE A 207 -6.76 -20.37 6.37
CA PHE A 207 -6.22 -19.76 5.16
C PHE A 207 -5.01 -20.56 4.68
N GLU A 208 -4.90 -20.75 3.37
CA GLU A 208 -3.72 -21.35 2.75
C GLU A 208 -3.33 -20.51 1.53
N VAL A 209 -2.04 -20.24 1.38
CA VAL A 209 -1.46 -19.64 0.17
C VAL A 209 -0.66 -20.71 -0.56
N VAL A 210 -0.85 -20.77 -1.88
CA VAL A 210 -0.16 -21.69 -2.79
C VAL A 210 0.66 -20.87 -3.78
N ASP A 211 1.97 -21.20 -3.86
CA ASP A 211 2.95 -20.58 -4.74
C ASP A 211 3.72 -21.72 -5.47
N GLY A 212 3.23 -22.11 -6.62
CA GLY A 212 3.70 -23.31 -7.32
C GLY A 212 3.46 -24.58 -6.51
N SER A 213 4.54 -25.27 -6.10
CA SER A 213 4.47 -26.46 -5.26
C SER A 213 4.55 -26.15 -3.75
N ARG A 214 4.83 -24.90 -3.38
CA ARG A 214 5.00 -24.47 -1.98
C ARG A 214 3.68 -24.01 -1.41
N ARG A 215 3.51 -24.21 -0.11
CA ARG A 215 2.29 -23.85 0.61
C ARG A 215 2.63 -23.26 1.97
N ALA A 216 1.81 -22.35 2.43
CA ALA A 216 1.81 -21.87 3.80
C ALA A 216 0.37 -21.70 4.28
N ALA A 217 0.14 -22.02 5.54
CA ALA A 217 -1.18 -21.98 6.14
C ALA A 217 -1.19 -21.11 7.39
N ALA A 218 -2.34 -20.52 7.66
CA ALA A 218 -2.62 -19.75 8.88
C ALA A 218 -4.07 -19.96 9.31
N ARG A 219 -4.37 -19.72 10.58
CA ARG A 219 -5.73 -19.67 11.10
C ARG A 219 -6.01 -18.30 11.66
N ALA A 220 -7.21 -17.79 11.44
CA ALA A 220 -7.62 -16.50 11.98
C ALA A 220 -9.13 -16.47 12.21
N ALA A 221 -9.53 -15.86 13.33
CA ALA A 221 -10.92 -15.64 13.66
C ALA A 221 -11.36 -14.25 13.18
N LEU A 222 -12.30 -14.20 12.26
CA LEU A 222 -12.97 -13.00 11.80
C LEU A 222 -14.18 -12.75 12.70
N SER A 223 -14.26 -11.60 13.31
CA SER A 223 -15.38 -11.23 14.17
C SER A 223 -15.67 -9.73 14.09
N LEU A 224 -16.90 -9.34 14.32
CA LEU A 224 -17.27 -7.93 14.35
C LEU A 224 -16.36 -7.14 15.28
N ALA A 225 -15.87 -6.01 14.81
CA ALA A 225 -15.20 -5.04 15.64
C ALA A 225 -16.26 -4.34 16.53
N ALA A 226 -16.00 -4.29 17.83
CA ALA A 226 -16.80 -3.42 18.68
C ALA A 226 -16.54 -1.95 18.34
N PRO A 227 -17.52 -1.05 18.52
CA PRO A 227 -17.30 0.37 18.31
C PRO A 227 -16.07 0.89 19.07
N LEU A 228 -15.31 1.78 18.45
CA LEU A 228 -14.18 2.42 19.10
C LEU A 228 -14.68 3.43 20.12
N SER A 229 -14.38 3.20 21.39
CA SER A 229 -14.76 4.10 22.50
C SER A 229 -13.73 5.20 22.75
N ARG A 230 -12.49 4.99 22.31
CA ARG A 230 -11.37 5.93 22.48
C ARG A 230 -10.47 5.87 21.26
N GLY A 231 -10.11 7.04 20.73
CA GLY A 231 -9.17 7.18 19.63
C GLY A 231 -9.63 6.51 18.31
N PRO A 232 -8.82 6.56 17.27
CA PRO A 232 -9.16 6.04 15.95
C PRO A 232 -8.82 4.56 15.76
N TYR A 233 -8.31 3.87 16.78
CA TYR A 233 -7.99 2.45 16.71
C TYR A 233 -7.98 1.78 18.09
N ARG A 234 -8.05 0.46 18.06
CA ARG A 234 -7.82 -0.46 19.18
C ARG A 234 -6.97 -1.62 18.70
N SER A 235 -6.10 -2.14 19.56
CA SER A 235 -5.30 -3.33 19.30
C SER A 235 -5.45 -4.35 20.43
N ASP A 236 -5.64 -5.61 20.06
CA ASP A 236 -5.80 -6.72 20.98
C ASP A 236 -4.90 -7.89 20.56
N ARG A 237 -4.30 -8.59 21.54
CA ARG A 237 -3.56 -9.82 21.27
C ARG A 237 -4.52 -10.97 20.99
N THR A 238 -4.25 -11.75 19.96
CA THR A 238 -4.98 -12.97 19.62
C THR A 238 -4.03 -14.16 19.53
N PRO A 239 -4.54 -15.40 19.54
CA PRO A 239 -3.68 -16.58 19.34
C PRO A 239 -2.92 -16.55 18.01
N SER A 240 -3.48 -15.95 16.98
CA SER A 240 -2.88 -15.87 15.64
C SER A 240 -1.98 -14.63 15.42
N GLY A 241 -1.93 -13.69 16.37
CA GLY A 241 -1.14 -12.48 16.22
C GLY A 241 -1.77 -11.25 16.86
N TRP A 242 -1.70 -10.11 16.20
CA TRP A 242 -2.33 -8.88 16.64
C TRP A 242 -3.57 -8.55 15.80
N ARG A 243 -4.65 -8.24 16.46
CA ARG A 243 -5.85 -7.64 15.88
C ARG A 243 -5.76 -6.12 16.05
N ILE A 244 -5.96 -5.39 14.98
CA ILE A 244 -6.03 -3.92 14.98
C ILE A 244 -7.36 -3.52 14.32
N ASP A 245 -8.29 -3.03 15.14
CA ASP A 245 -9.52 -2.39 14.64
C ASP A 245 -9.24 -0.90 14.49
N TRP A 246 -9.44 -0.33 13.32
CA TRP A 246 -9.05 1.05 13.05
C TRP A 246 -10.04 1.77 12.13
N MET A 247 -10.16 3.08 12.35
CA MET A 247 -11.02 3.94 11.56
C MET A 247 -10.35 4.29 10.24
N THR A 248 -11.01 3.99 9.13
CA THR A 248 -10.55 4.40 7.81
C THR A 248 -10.78 5.90 7.60
N PRO A 249 -10.04 6.56 6.68
CA PRO A 249 -10.26 7.98 6.36
C PRO A 249 -11.70 8.32 5.95
N GLY A 250 -12.45 7.35 5.43
CA GLY A 250 -13.87 7.49 5.08
C GLY A 250 -14.84 7.32 6.26
N GLY A 251 -14.34 7.14 7.50
CA GLY A 251 -15.16 6.96 8.70
C GLY A 251 -15.68 5.53 8.91
N GLY A 252 -15.34 4.58 8.04
CA GLY A 252 -15.62 3.16 8.23
C GLY A 252 -14.66 2.51 9.25
N LEU A 253 -15.03 1.33 9.74
CA LEU A 253 -14.18 0.52 10.60
C LEU A 253 -13.67 -0.69 9.82
N GLN A 254 -12.35 -0.85 9.80
CA GLN A 254 -11.67 -2.00 9.22
C GLN A 254 -10.88 -2.73 10.30
N THR A 255 -10.79 -4.04 10.19
CA THR A 255 -9.96 -4.87 11.05
C THR A 255 -8.79 -5.41 10.23
N THR A 256 -7.58 -5.29 10.77
CA THR A 256 -6.37 -5.93 10.27
C THR A 256 -5.88 -6.93 11.29
N LEU A 257 -5.75 -8.19 10.90
CA LEU A 257 -5.04 -9.21 11.67
C LEU A 257 -3.60 -9.30 11.15
N LEU A 258 -2.64 -8.89 11.97
CA LEU A 258 -1.21 -9.13 11.70
C LEU A 258 -0.85 -10.48 12.29
N LEU A 259 -0.57 -11.45 11.41
CA LEU A 259 -0.40 -12.84 11.83
C LEU A 259 1.02 -13.09 12.37
N ASN A 260 1.12 -13.95 13.38
CA ASN A 260 2.41 -14.46 13.82
C ASN A 260 2.99 -15.33 12.69
N HIS A 261 4.15 -14.99 12.23
CA HIS A 261 4.93 -15.88 11.39
C HIS A 261 6.06 -16.45 12.25
N THR A 262 6.12 -17.77 12.32
CA THR A 262 7.21 -18.52 12.97
C THR A 262 8.49 -18.29 12.18
N GLY A 263 9.25 -17.26 12.56
CA GLY A 263 10.46 -16.89 11.85
C GLY A 263 11.04 -15.54 12.26
N ALA A 264 10.56 -14.95 13.36
CA ALA A 264 11.38 -13.95 14.04
C ALA A 264 12.65 -14.66 14.55
N PRO A 265 13.84 -14.15 14.25
CA PRO A 265 15.05 -14.69 14.91
C PRO A 265 14.87 -14.55 16.42
N ALA A 266 15.14 -15.63 17.13
CA ALA A 266 15.27 -15.66 18.59
C ALA A 266 16.36 -14.70 19.06
#